data_e6adcd0b3b0be33bf50610724f2d3b71
#
_entry.id   e6adcd0b3b0be33bf50610724f2d3b71
#
_cell.length_a   1.000
_cell.length_b   1.000
_cell.length_c   1.000
_cell.angle_alpha   90.00
_cell.angle_beta   90.00
_cell.angle_gamma   90.00
#
_symmetry.space_group_name_H-M   'P 1'
#
loop_
_entity.id
_entity.type
_entity.pdbx_description
1 polymer ?
#
loop_
_entity_poly.entity_id
_entity_poly.type
_entity_poly.pdbx_seq_one_letter_code
_entity_poly.pdbx_strand_id
1 'polypeptide(L)'
;MLFRSHSGKKPRRKLTGLRALYYRYLYELGALPRKPRRPSYAVRQDAYKLDQRIRQMEFLSRNSIDTLTQLETHRQALQTEIGQLLTKRKQLPKTDEVQSQRESVNTALKQLRQEERLCRKIAEHSLEVQQHLTEARRDRAEQQKQEQERARDRRPNIDLTL
;
A
#
# COMPACT_ATOMS: atom_id res chain seq x y z
N MET A 1 -17.15 -7.13 -35.01
CA MET A 1 -18.13 -6.70 -34.00
C MET A 1 -18.30 -7.81 -32.98
N LEU A 2 -17.74 -7.64 -31.76
CA LEU A 2 -17.82 -8.64 -30.68
C LEU A 2 -18.97 -8.23 -29.75
N PHE A 3 -20.03 -9.02 -29.75
CA PHE A 3 -21.15 -8.86 -28.84
C PHE A 3 -20.71 -9.15 -27.40
N ARG A 4 -20.60 -8.12 -26.56
CA ARG A 4 -20.50 -8.24 -25.11
C ARG A 4 -21.84 -8.74 -24.58
N SER A 5 -21.94 -10.03 -24.28
CA SER A 5 -23.06 -10.59 -23.54
C SER A 5 -23.09 -9.97 -22.14
N HIS A 6 -24.03 -9.07 -21.91
CA HIS A 6 -24.36 -8.58 -20.57
C HIS A 6 -25.03 -9.74 -19.83
N SER A 7 -24.25 -10.44 -19.02
CA SER A 7 -24.76 -11.41 -18.04
C SER A 7 -25.62 -10.62 -17.03
N GLY A 8 -26.89 -10.46 -17.33
CA GLY A 8 -27.87 -9.84 -16.46
C GLY A 8 -27.97 -10.63 -15.16
N LYS A 9 -27.40 -10.11 -14.07
CA LYS A 9 -27.57 -10.69 -12.73
C LYS A 9 -29.06 -10.68 -12.41
N LYS A 10 -29.69 -11.85 -12.37
CA LYS A 10 -31.09 -12.01 -11.96
C LYS A 10 -31.32 -11.25 -10.64
N PRO A 11 -32.37 -10.42 -10.55
CA PRO A 11 -32.66 -9.67 -9.33
C PRO A 11 -32.83 -10.68 -8.18
N ARG A 12 -32.08 -10.48 -7.10
CA ARG A 12 -32.17 -11.33 -5.92
C ARG A 12 -33.55 -11.14 -5.31
N ARG A 13 -34.40 -12.16 -5.34
CA ARG A 13 -35.70 -12.12 -4.66
C ARG A 13 -35.46 -11.84 -3.17
N LYS A 14 -36.13 -10.80 -2.65
CA LYS A 14 -36.10 -10.52 -1.21
C LYS A 14 -36.79 -11.69 -0.51
N LEU A 15 -36.10 -12.28 0.45
CA LEU A 15 -36.68 -13.29 1.32
C LEU A 15 -37.71 -12.62 2.21
N THR A 16 -38.92 -13.09 2.21
CA THR A 16 -40.04 -12.57 3.04
C THR A 16 -40.61 -13.69 3.89
N GLY A 17 -41.36 -13.33 4.93
CA GLY A 17 -42.05 -14.26 5.81
C GLY A 17 -41.12 -15.12 6.67
N LEU A 18 -41.54 -16.33 6.94
CA LEU A 18 -40.91 -17.26 7.87
C LEU A 18 -39.44 -17.58 7.51
N ARG A 19 -39.16 -17.75 6.24
CA ARG A 19 -37.78 -18.02 5.75
C ARG A 19 -36.83 -16.86 6.09
N ALA A 20 -37.28 -15.60 5.95
CA ALA A 20 -36.48 -14.43 6.29
C ALA A 20 -36.18 -14.39 7.80
N LEU A 21 -37.17 -14.73 8.62
CA LEU A 21 -37.02 -14.82 10.08
C LEU A 21 -35.95 -15.86 10.48
N TYR A 22 -36.06 -17.08 9.94
CA TYR A 22 -35.07 -18.15 10.22
C TYR A 22 -33.67 -17.78 9.77
N TYR A 23 -33.50 -17.19 8.57
CA TYR A 23 -32.19 -16.71 8.12
C TYR A 23 -31.62 -15.64 9.04
N ARG A 24 -32.43 -14.69 9.51
CA ARG A 24 -32.02 -13.68 10.49
C ARG A 24 -31.52 -14.34 11.79
N TYR A 25 -32.32 -15.27 12.31
CA TYR A 25 -31.97 -16.01 13.51
C TYR A 25 -30.64 -16.78 13.38
N LEU A 26 -30.43 -17.49 12.27
CA LEU A 26 -29.18 -18.18 12.00
C LEU A 26 -27.97 -17.24 11.87
N TYR A 27 -28.18 -16.05 11.32
CA TYR A 27 -27.13 -15.02 11.28
C TYR A 27 -26.81 -14.43 12.67
N GLU A 28 -27.81 -14.28 13.53
CA GLU A 28 -27.63 -13.80 14.89
C GLU A 28 -26.92 -14.83 15.76
N LEU A 29 -27.23 -16.09 15.60
CA LEU A 29 -26.53 -17.21 16.26
C LEU A 29 -25.10 -17.45 15.73
N GLY A 30 -24.69 -16.78 14.66
CA GLY A 30 -23.39 -17.02 14.05
C GLY A 30 -23.27 -18.33 13.26
N ALA A 31 -24.37 -19.09 13.10
CA ALA A 31 -24.41 -20.34 12.34
C ALA A 31 -24.23 -20.10 10.83
N LEU A 32 -24.58 -18.93 10.35
CA LEU A 32 -24.31 -18.50 8.97
C LEU A 32 -23.28 -17.36 8.97
N PRO A 33 -22.18 -17.50 8.21
CA PRO A 33 -21.17 -16.47 8.11
C PRO A 33 -21.75 -15.23 7.42
N ARG A 34 -21.67 -14.08 8.10
CA ARG A 34 -22.00 -12.80 7.48
C ARG A 34 -20.97 -12.53 6.39
N LYS A 35 -21.43 -12.24 5.18
CA LYS A 35 -20.51 -11.81 4.11
C LYS A 35 -19.74 -10.57 4.61
N PRO A 36 -18.41 -10.59 4.56
CA PRO A 36 -17.64 -9.43 4.98
C PRO A 36 -18.11 -8.20 4.20
N ARG A 37 -18.38 -7.12 4.91
CA ARG A 37 -18.74 -5.85 4.28
C ARG A 37 -17.56 -5.41 3.43
N ARG A 38 -17.81 -5.06 2.18
CA ARG A 38 -16.77 -4.48 1.35
C ARG A 38 -16.29 -3.18 2.01
N PRO A 39 -14.97 -3.01 2.19
CA PRO A 39 -14.45 -1.80 2.79
C PRO A 39 -14.88 -0.58 1.98
N SER A 40 -15.09 0.55 2.65
CA SER A 40 -15.42 1.81 1.99
C SER A 40 -14.33 2.22 0.98
N TYR A 41 -14.65 3.13 0.10
CA TYR A 41 -13.68 3.65 -0.87
C TYR A 41 -12.45 4.27 -0.17
N ALA A 42 -12.68 5.04 0.89
CA ALA A 42 -11.61 5.64 1.69
C ALA A 42 -10.66 4.59 2.27
N VAL A 43 -11.20 3.56 2.94
CA VAL A 43 -10.38 2.46 3.50
C VAL A 43 -9.58 1.73 2.43
N ARG A 44 -10.12 1.55 1.23
CA ARG A 44 -9.37 0.94 0.11
C ARG A 44 -8.25 1.83 -0.38
N GLN A 45 -8.46 3.15 -0.42
CA GLN A 45 -7.41 4.12 -0.77
C GLN A 45 -6.28 4.13 0.26
N ASP A 46 -6.63 4.10 1.54
CA ASP A 46 -5.64 4.08 2.61
C ASP A 46 -4.84 2.76 2.61
N ALA A 47 -5.51 1.63 2.40
CA ALA A 47 -4.84 0.33 2.22
C ALA A 47 -3.89 0.35 1.01
N TYR A 48 -4.29 0.95 -0.10
CA TYR A 48 -3.43 1.09 -1.29
C TYR A 48 -2.20 1.97 -1.02
N LYS A 49 -2.37 3.10 -0.31
CA LYS A 49 -1.26 3.96 0.10
C LYS A 49 -0.30 3.21 1.03
N LEU A 50 -0.83 2.47 2.00
CA LEU A 50 -0.03 1.64 2.90
C LEU A 50 0.78 0.59 2.13
N ASP A 51 0.16 -0.14 1.21
CA ASP A 51 0.84 -1.10 0.33
C ASP A 51 2.00 -0.45 -0.45
N GLN A 52 1.79 0.77 -0.95
CA GLN A 52 2.85 1.50 -1.63
C GLN A 52 4.00 1.84 -0.68
N ARG A 53 3.73 2.25 0.57
CA ARG A 53 4.76 2.55 1.57
C ARG A 53 5.55 1.30 1.97
N ILE A 54 4.87 0.17 2.12
CA ILE A 54 5.52 -1.12 2.41
C ILE A 54 6.49 -1.48 1.28
N ARG A 55 6.07 -1.40 0.02
CA ARG A 55 6.95 -1.66 -1.14
C ARG A 55 8.15 -0.72 -1.22
N GLN A 56 7.97 0.56 -0.85
CA GLN A 56 9.06 1.52 -0.78
C GLN A 56 10.08 1.13 0.30
N MET A 57 9.60 0.74 1.48
CA MET A 57 10.44 0.28 2.57
C MET A 57 11.19 -1.02 2.22
N GLU A 58 10.51 -1.99 1.61
CA GLU A 58 11.12 -3.24 1.13
C GLU A 58 12.23 -2.98 0.11
N PHE A 59 12.01 -2.03 -0.81
CA PHE A 59 13.01 -1.63 -1.79
C PHE A 59 14.24 -1.01 -1.12
N LEU A 60 14.06 -0.08 -0.18
CA LEU A 60 15.15 0.54 0.58
C LEU A 60 15.94 -0.49 1.36
N SER A 61 15.26 -1.41 2.05
CA SER A 61 15.88 -2.48 2.82
C SER A 61 16.67 -3.45 1.92
N ARG A 62 16.12 -3.84 0.77
CA ARG A 62 16.79 -4.74 -0.18
C ARG A 62 18.09 -4.15 -0.74
N ASN A 63 18.10 -2.84 -0.98
CA ASN A 63 19.24 -2.14 -1.56
C ASN A 63 20.16 -1.50 -0.50
N SER A 64 19.87 -1.69 0.81
CA SER A 64 20.62 -1.11 1.93
C SER A 64 20.75 0.42 1.81
N ILE A 65 19.65 1.09 1.45
CA ILE A 65 19.59 2.54 1.27
C ILE A 65 19.01 3.17 2.53
N ASP A 66 19.82 3.93 3.28
CA ASP A 66 19.43 4.55 4.54
C ASP A 66 19.29 6.08 4.42
N THR A 67 19.90 6.69 3.39
CA THR A 67 19.91 8.15 3.23
C THR A 67 19.42 8.57 1.85
N LEU A 68 18.94 9.82 1.75
CA LEU A 68 18.53 10.40 0.47
C LEU A 68 19.70 10.53 -0.52
N THR A 69 20.91 10.74 -0.02
CA THR A 69 22.12 10.79 -0.86
C THR A 69 22.43 9.43 -1.47
N GLN A 70 22.31 8.36 -0.71
CA GLN A 70 22.46 6.99 -1.21
C GLN A 70 21.37 6.64 -2.23
N LEU A 71 20.13 7.07 -1.99
CA LEU A 71 19.02 6.89 -2.93
C LEU A 71 19.30 7.58 -4.27
N GLU A 72 19.79 8.82 -4.23
CA GLU A 72 20.13 9.56 -5.45
C GLU A 72 21.31 8.95 -6.20
N THR A 73 22.34 8.49 -5.48
CA THR A 73 23.48 7.76 -6.06
C THR A 73 22.99 6.47 -6.76
N HIS A 74 22.13 5.72 -6.09
CA HIS A 74 21.54 4.51 -6.66
C HIS A 74 20.70 4.81 -7.90
N ARG A 75 19.90 5.88 -7.88
CA ARG A 75 19.13 6.34 -9.01
C ARG A 75 20.00 6.72 -10.20
N GLN A 76 21.11 7.42 -9.97
CA GLN A 76 22.07 7.77 -11.03
C GLN A 76 22.72 6.52 -11.64
N ALA A 77 23.06 5.52 -10.82
CA ALA A 77 23.56 4.24 -11.30
C ALA A 77 22.54 3.55 -12.23
N LEU A 78 21.27 3.48 -11.80
CA LEU A 78 20.19 2.93 -12.64
C LEU A 78 20.02 3.68 -13.97
N GLN A 79 20.12 5.00 -13.97
CA GLN A 79 20.04 5.80 -15.20
C GLN A 79 21.21 5.51 -16.15
N THR A 80 22.40 5.31 -15.61
CA THR A 80 23.59 4.93 -16.40
C THR A 80 23.40 3.54 -17.04
N GLU A 81 22.91 2.58 -16.28
CA GLU A 81 22.61 1.22 -16.76
C GLU A 81 21.52 1.23 -17.85
N ILE A 82 20.46 2.00 -17.64
CA ILE A 82 19.39 2.19 -18.64
C ILE A 82 20.00 2.76 -19.94
N GLY A 83 20.89 3.75 -19.84
CA GLY A 83 21.61 4.31 -20.97
C GLY A 83 22.43 3.28 -21.75
N GLN A 84 23.19 2.45 -21.04
CA GLN A 84 23.99 1.37 -21.61
C GLN A 84 23.12 0.33 -22.33
N LEU A 85 22.02 -0.11 -21.69
CA LEU A 85 21.10 -1.07 -22.29
C LEU A 85 20.36 -0.50 -23.51
N LEU A 86 20.04 0.79 -23.52
CA LEU A 86 19.46 1.46 -24.69
C LEU A 86 20.43 1.49 -25.88
N THR A 87 21.71 1.75 -25.60
CA THR A 87 22.77 1.73 -26.64
C THR A 87 22.94 0.30 -27.16
N LYS A 88 23.04 -0.69 -26.28
CA LYS A 88 23.09 -2.11 -26.64
C LYS A 88 21.89 -2.53 -27.50
N ARG A 89 20.69 -2.12 -27.12
CA ARG A 89 19.47 -2.41 -27.89
C ARG A 89 19.49 -1.81 -29.30
N LYS A 90 20.07 -0.61 -29.45
CA LYS A 90 20.21 0.05 -30.80
C LYS A 90 21.22 -0.68 -31.70
N GLN A 91 22.25 -1.27 -31.12
CA GLN A 91 23.28 -2.01 -31.84
C GLN A 91 22.83 -3.42 -32.29
N LEU A 92 21.84 -4.00 -31.61
CA LEU A 92 21.31 -5.33 -31.96
C LEU A 92 20.52 -5.27 -33.28
N PRO A 93 20.84 -6.11 -34.27
CA PRO A 93 20.10 -6.17 -35.52
C PRO A 93 18.67 -6.65 -35.32
N LYS A 94 17.79 -6.36 -36.28
CA LYS A 94 16.37 -6.75 -36.23
C LYS A 94 16.14 -8.09 -36.92
N THR A 95 16.99 -9.08 -36.63
CA THR A 95 16.89 -10.44 -37.18
C THR A 95 16.24 -11.37 -36.17
N ASP A 96 15.57 -12.41 -36.65
CA ASP A 96 14.86 -13.38 -35.78
C ASP A 96 15.82 -14.11 -34.84
N GLU A 97 17.06 -14.35 -35.24
CA GLU A 97 18.11 -14.99 -34.43
C GLU A 97 18.46 -14.20 -33.17
N VAL A 98 18.29 -12.89 -33.18
CA VAL A 98 18.62 -11.98 -32.07
C VAL A 98 17.36 -11.54 -31.29
N GLN A 99 16.19 -12.05 -31.65
CA GLN A 99 14.92 -11.67 -31.06
C GLN A 99 14.90 -11.95 -29.55
N SER A 100 15.36 -13.11 -29.11
CA SER A 100 15.43 -13.50 -27.69
C SER A 100 16.33 -12.56 -26.87
N GLN A 101 17.48 -12.13 -27.44
CA GLN A 101 18.38 -11.17 -26.79
C GLN A 101 17.71 -9.77 -26.66
N ARG A 102 16.98 -9.35 -27.67
CA ARG A 102 16.23 -8.07 -27.64
C ARG A 102 15.13 -8.10 -26.59
N GLU A 103 14.43 -9.23 -26.46
CA GLU A 103 13.39 -9.41 -25.44
C GLU A 103 13.97 -9.39 -24.03
N SER A 104 15.13 -10.05 -23.82
CA SER A 104 15.82 -10.00 -22.51
C SER A 104 16.24 -8.57 -22.15
N VAL A 105 16.81 -7.82 -23.10
CA VAL A 105 17.17 -6.41 -22.90
C VAL A 105 15.95 -5.54 -22.64
N ASN A 106 14.84 -5.76 -23.33
CA ASN A 106 13.60 -5.03 -23.10
C ASN A 106 13.01 -5.32 -21.71
N THR A 107 13.10 -6.57 -21.26
CA THR A 107 12.65 -6.97 -19.91
C THR A 107 13.50 -6.30 -18.85
N ALA A 108 14.82 -6.33 -18.97
CA ALA A 108 15.75 -5.64 -18.09
C ALA A 108 15.48 -4.12 -18.04
N LEU A 109 15.33 -3.48 -19.21
CA LEU A 109 14.97 -2.06 -19.30
C LEU A 109 13.65 -1.74 -18.61
N LYS A 110 12.65 -2.63 -18.68
CA LYS A 110 11.37 -2.44 -18.01
C LYS A 110 11.54 -2.49 -16.49
N GLN A 111 12.33 -3.42 -15.97
CA GLN A 111 12.62 -3.55 -14.55
C GLN A 111 13.38 -2.33 -14.02
N LEU A 112 14.49 -1.95 -14.63
CA LEU A 112 15.29 -0.79 -14.22
C LEU A 112 14.50 0.51 -14.23
N ARG A 113 13.64 0.71 -15.23
CA ARG A 113 12.74 1.88 -15.28
C ARG A 113 11.69 1.85 -14.17
N GLN A 114 11.23 0.69 -13.74
CA GLN A 114 10.32 0.58 -12.59
C GLN A 114 11.03 0.94 -11.29
N GLU A 115 12.26 0.49 -11.12
CA GLU A 115 13.09 0.82 -9.95
C GLU A 115 13.45 2.31 -9.92
N GLU A 116 13.84 2.89 -11.05
CA GLU A 116 14.12 4.34 -11.14
C GLU A 116 12.89 5.19 -10.78
N ARG A 117 11.70 4.80 -11.27
CA ARG A 117 10.43 5.46 -10.89
C ARG A 117 10.13 5.29 -9.39
N LEU A 118 10.48 4.15 -8.82
CA LEU A 118 10.29 3.91 -7.39
C LEU A 118 11.21 4.80 -6.56
N CYS A 119 12.49 4.93 -6.92
CA CYS A 119 13.43 5.86 -6.29
C CYS A 119 12.91 7.29 -6.30
N ARG A 120 12.41 7.76 -7.45
CA ARG A 120 11.83 9.10 -7.56
C ARG A 120 10.63 9.29 -6.64
N LYS A 121 9.71 8.33 -6.60
CA LYS A 121 8.55 8.38 -5.69
C LYS A 121 8.97 8.38 -4.22
N ILE A 122 10.01 7.63 -3.85
CA ILE A 122 10.52 7.62 -2.48
C ILE A 122 11.05 9.01 -2.12
N ALA A 123 11.83 9.63 -3.01
CA ALA A 123 12.34 10.98 -2.78
C ALA A 123 11.21 12.02 -2.63
N GLU A 124 10.20 11.97 -3.51
CA GLU A 124 9.02 12.85 -3.47
C GLU A 124 8.23 12.68 -2.16
N HIS A 125 8.05 11.43 -1.71
CA HIS A 125 7.25 11.11 -0.53
C HIS A 125 8.03 11.19 0.80
N SER A 126 9.34 11.36 0.78
CA SER A 126 10.15 11.37 2.01
C SER A 126 9.75 12.49 2.97
N LEU A 127 9.43 13.67 2.45
CA LEU A 127 8.95 14.80 3.23
C LEU A 127 7.59 14.54 3.87
N GLU A 128 6.64 13.97 3.12
CA GLU A 128 5.33 13.60 3.65
C GLU A 128 5.45 12.57 4.79
N VAL A 129 6.32 11.56 4.62
CA VAL A 129 6.56 10.55 5.66
C VAL A 129 7.14 11.18 6.93
N GLN A 130 8.06 12.16 6.78
CA GLN A 130 8.60 12.89 7.93
C GLN A 130 7.51 13.71 8.64
N GLN A 131 6.66 14.42 7.90
CA GLN A 131 5.55 15.17 8.46
C GLN A 131 4.59 14.29 9.24
N HIS A 132 4.11 13.21 8.64
CA HIS A 132 3.23 12.24 9.31
C HIS A 132 3.86 11.61 10.55
N LEU A 133 5.17 11.35 10.52
CA LEU A 133 5.88 10.84 11.68
C LEU A 133 5.90 11.85 12.82
N THR A 134 6.14 13.13 12.51
CA THR A 134 6.14 14.21 13.53
C THR A 134 4.75 14.44 14.10
N GLU A 135 3.72 14.42 13.29
CA GLU A 135 2.30 14.48 13.71
C GLU A 135 1.95 13.31 14.63
N ALA A 136 2.21 12.09 14.20
CA ALA A 136 1.93 10.90 15.00
C ALA A 136 2.68 10.87 16.34
N ARG A 137 3.88 11.45 16.41
CA ARG A 137 4.62 11.61 17.68
C ARG A 137 3.97 12.64 18.59
N ARG A 138 3.48 13.75 18.04
CA ARG A 138 2.75 14.79 18.81
C ARG A 138 1.45 14.19 19.38
N ASP A 139 0.66 13.56 18.54
CA ASP A 139 -0.61 12.94 18.95
C ASP A 139 -0.41 11.92 20.07
N ARG A 140 0.61 11.07 19.98
CA ARG A 140 0.95 10.11 21.04
C ARG A 140 1.36 10.81 22.34
N ALA A 141 2.16 11.89 22.24
CA ALA A 141 2.56 12.64 23.41
C ALA A 141 1.37 13.34 24.08
N GLU A 142 0.42 13.86 23.30
CA GLU A 142 -0.82 14.44 23.80
C GLU A 142 -1.73 13.41 24.47
N GLN A 143 -1.89 12.23 23.83
CA GLN A 143 -2.65 11.12 24.42
C GLN A 143 -2.06 10.66 25.74
N GLN A 144 -0.73 10.51 25.81
CA GLN A 144 -0.05 10.14 27.06
C GLN A 144 -0.26 11.17 28.17
N LYS A 145 -0.22 12.48 27.84
CA LYS A 145 -0.50 13.55 28.82
C LYS A 145 -1.94 13.45 29.32
N GLN A 146 -2.90 13.30 28.42
CA GLN A 146 -4.31 13.17 28.79
C GLN A 146 -4.57 11.92 29.67
N GLU A 147 -3.92 10.80 29.34
CA GLU A 147 -4.01 9.61 30.17
C GLU A 147 -3.42 9.80 31.58
N GLN A 148 -2.27 10.50 31.66
CA GLN A 148 -1.65 10.84 32.95
C GLN A 148 -2.51 11.79 33.78
N GLU A 149 -3.12 12.80 33.15
CA GLU A 149 -4.05 13.71 33.83
C GLU A 149 -5.28 12.96 34.36
N ARG A 150 -5.91 12.14 33.51
CA ARG A 150 -7.03 11.26 33.92
C ARG A 150 -6.64 10.30 35.04
N ALA A 151 -5.42 9.80 35.04
CA ALA A 151 -4.91 8.94 36.09
C ALA A 151 -4.65 9.69 37.40
N ARG A 152 -4.25 10.96 37.33
CA ARG A 152 -4.13 11.84 38.51
C ARG A 152 -5.48 12.17 39.13
N ASP A 153 -6.47 12.51 38.31
CA ASP A 153 -7.82 12.86 38.72
C ASP A 153 -8.57 11.66 39.37
N ARG A 154 -8.20 10.44 38.97
CA ARG A 154 -8.77 9.20 39.54
C ARG A 154 -8.14 8.78 40.85
N ARG A 155 -7.04 9.41 41.31
CA ARG A 155 -6.47 9.11 42.65
C ARG A 155 -7.39 9.74 43.71
N PRO A 156 -8.03 8.94 44.58
CA PRO A 156 -8.83 9.52 45.63
C PRO A 156 -7.91 10.37 46.51
N ASN A 157 -8.37 11.58 46.78
CA ASN A 157 -7.74 12.46 47.76
C ASN A 157 -7.88 11.76 49.13
N ILE A 158 -6.85 11.02 49.53
CA ILE A 158 -6.80 10.46 50.86
C ILE A 158 -6.38 11.63 51.76
N ASP A 159 -7.36 12.45 52.17
CA ASP A 159 -7.17 13.40 53.24
C ASP A 159 -6.82 12.61 54.50
N LEU A 160 -5.54 12.57 54.81
CA LEU A 160 -5.03 12.18 56.13
C LEU A 160 -5.39 13.29 57.12
N THR A 161 -6.64 13.30 57.60
CA THR A 161 -6.99 14.01 58.81
C THR A 161 -6.49 13.17 59.98
N LEU A 162 -5.39 13.55 60.55
CA LEU A 162 -4.94 13.19 61.88
C LEU A 162 -5.70 14.01 62.93
#